data_b9a5a3d33537fe7b4b620ed9fe4f8dbd
#
_entry.id   b9a5a3d33537fe7b4b620ed9fe4f8dbd
#
_cell.length_a   1.000
_cell.length_b   1.000
_cell.length_c   1.000
_cell.angle_alpha   90.00
_cell.angle_beta   90.00
_cell.angle_gamma   90.00
#
_symmetry.space_group_name_H-M   'P 1'
#
loop_
_entity.id
_entity.type
_entity.pdbx_description
1 polymer ?
#
loop_
_entity_poly.entity_id
_entity_poly.type
_entity_poly.pdbx_seq_one_letter_code
_entity_poly.pdbx_strand_id
1 'polypeptide(L)'
;MRPITKIFAGIAFMSSMATVSYSAAPSYKAIQNTTNNTFTIGDKTFLLNGKPFVVKAAEIHYPRIPRPYWEHRIKMCKALGMNTICIYIFWNIHEQHEGVFDFTGQNDVAEFCRLAKKNGMYVIVRPGPYVCAEWEMGGLPWWLLKKKDIRLREQDPYFMECVDRFEKKVAEQLAPLTIQHGGPIIMVQVENEYGSYGEDKAYIAQIRDTLRKYWDADNNDKASKTTLFQCDWNSNFEKNGLDDLIWTMNFGTGAKIDDQFRRLRELRPNAPLM
;
A
#
# COMPACT_ATOMS: atom_id res chain seq x y z
N MET A 1 -73.53 39.07 -37.10
CA MET A 1 -72.33 38.21 -37.05
C MET A 1 -71.18 39.04 -36.47
N ARG A 2 -70.75 38.71 -35.26
CA ARG A 2 -69.61 39.37 -34.58
C ARG A 2 -68.44 38.44 -34.62
N PRO A 3 -67.18 38.83 -34.92
CA PRO A 3 -66.02 37.95 -34.91
C PRO A 3 -65.50 37.78 -33.49
N ILE A 4 -65.17 36.53 -33.15
CA ILE A 4 -64.57 36.12 -31.85
C ILE A 4 -63.04 36.31 -31.99
N THR A 5 -62.48 37.22 -31.22
CA THR A 5 -61.06 37.40 -31.09
C THR A 5 -60.46 36.38 -30.12
N LYS A 6 -59.63 35.46 -30.59
CA LYS A 6 -58.90 34.51 -29.71
C LYS A 6 -57.65 35.21 -29.18
N ILE A 7 -57.59 35.37 -27.86
CA ILE A 7 -56.39 35.83 -27.13
C ILE A 7 -55.55 34.60 -26.85
N PHE A 8 -54.32 34.51 -27.42
CA PHE A 8 -53.32 33.54 -27.04
C PHE A 8 -52.48 34.14 -25.92
N ALA A 9 -52.61 33.56 -24.71
CA ALA A 9 -51.72 33.85 -23.60
C ALA A 9 -50.48 32.93 -23.71
N GLY A 10 -49.35 33.50 -24.13
CA GLY A 10 -48.08 32.81 -24.12
C GLY A 10 -47.51 32.72 -22.71
N ILE A 11 -47.37 31.49 -22.16
CA ILE A 11 -46.68 31.22 -20.90
C ILE A 11 -45.18 31.07 -21.24
N ALA A 12 -44.39 32.07 -20.87
CA ALA A 12 -42.92 31.99 -20.96
C ALA A 12 -42.42 31.16 -19.78
N PHE A 13 -41.90 29.95 -20.04
CA PHE A 13 -41.16 29.16 -19.08
C PHE A 13 -39.73 29.72 -18.96
N MET A 14 -39.45 30.45 -17.89
CA MET A 14 -38.08 30.80 -17.52
C MET A 14 -37.41 29.56 -16.89
N SER A 15 -36.60 28.86 -17.67
CA SER A 15 -35.70 27.82 -17.19
C SER A 15 -34.52 28.49 -16.49
N SER A 16 -34.52 28.49 -15.15
CA SER A 16 -33.34 28.85 -14.37
C SER A 16 -32.33 27.70 -14.43
N MET A 17 -31.32 27.86 -15.31
CA MET A 17 -30.14 26.97 -15.25
C MET A 17 -29.35 27.32 -13.98
N ALA A 18 -29.46 26.45 -12.96
CA ALA A 18 -28.53 26.48 -11.85
C ALA A 18 -27.15 26.09 -12.36
N THR A 19 -26.25 27.05 -12.44
CA THR A 19 -24.82 26.78 -12.70
C THR A 19 -24.24 26.11 -11.46
N VAL A 20 -24.03 24.79 -11.55
CA VAL A 20 -23.23 24.05 -10.56
C VAL A 20 -21.79 24.48 -10.77
N SER A 21 -21.29 25.34 -9.89
CA SER A 21 -19.87 25.66 -9.84
C SER A 21 -19.11 24.44 -9.34
N TYR A 22 -18.46 23.71 -10.24
CA TYR A 22 -17.45 22.72 -9.87
C TYR A 22 -16.30 23.47 -9.21
N SER A 23 -16.12 23.29 -7.90
CA SER A 23 -14.87 23.70 -7.27
C SER A 23 -13.73 22.93 -7.94
N ALA A 24 -12.70 23.62 -8.39
CA ALA A 24 -11.52 23.00 -8.99
C ALA A 24 -10.98 21.94 -8.02
N ALA A 25 -10.75 20.74 -8.53
CA ALA A 25 -10.10 19.68 -7.75
C ALA A 25 -8.80 20.23 -7.15
N PRO A 26 -8.47 19.92 -5.88
CA PRO A 26 -7.27 20.40 -5.24
C PRO A 26 -6.05 20.07 -6.11
N SER A 27 -5.26 21.08 -6.47
CA SER A 27 -4.04 20.89 -7.26
C SER A 27 -3.02 20.15 -6.39
N TYR A 28 -2.91 18.85 -6.57
CA TYR A 28 -1.84 18.07 -5.95
C TYR A 28 -0.51 18.48 -6.59
N LYS A 29 0.37 19.05 -5.79
CA LYS A 29 1.74 19.32 -6.23
C LYS A 29 2.42 18.00 -6.55
N ALA A 30 3.16 17.93 -7.65
CA ALA A 30 4.01 16.78 -7.96
C ALA A 30 4.97 16.49 -6.79
N ILE A 31 5.26 15.22 -6.54
CA ILE A 31 6.26 14.83 -5.54
C ILE A 31 7.60 15.42 -5.98
N GLN A 32 8.15 16.32 -5.17
CA GLN A 32 9.42 16.97 -5.51
C GLN A 32 10.57 15.96 -5.48
N ASN A 33 11.46 16.04 -6.47
CA ASN A 33 12.68 15.23 -6.54
C ASN A 33 13.74 15.76 -5.56
N THR A 34 13.47 15.72 -4.26
CA THR A 34 14.43 16.07 -3.23
C THR A 34 14.88 14.78 -2.54
N THR A 35 16.18 14.57 -2.43
CA THR A 35 16.80 13.42 -1.76
C THR A 35 16.62 13.43 -0.24
N ASN A 36 15.91 14.42 0.31
CA ASN A 36 15.74 14.62 1.75
C ASN A 36 14.28 14.59 2.21
N ASN A 37 13.39 13.94 1.45
CA ASN A 37 12.02 13.76 1.92
C ASN A 37 11.97 12.74 3.05
N THR A 38 11.14 13.01 4.05
CA THR A 38 10.97 12.13 5.19
C THR A 38 9.51 11.72 5.36
N PHE A 39 9.31 10.47 5.75
CA PHE A 39 8.03 9.98 6.24
C PHE A 39 8.24 9.31 7.58
N THR A 40 7.68 9.89 8.63
CA THR A 40 7.95 9.49 10.03
C THR A 40 6.65 9.42 10.83
N ILE A 41 6.78 8.94 12.06
CA ILE A 41 5.68 8.85 13.01
C ILE A 41 5.76 10.04 13.95
N GLY A 42 4.66 10.79 14.06
CA GLY A 42 4.43 11.80 15.07
C GLY A 42 3.49 11.31 16.17
N ASP A 43 3.14 12.19 17.09
CA ASP A 43 2.10 11.88 18.08
C ASP A 43 0.74 11.73 17.37
N LYS A 44 0.21 10.51 17.39
CA LYS A 44 -1.10 10.12 16.82
C LYS A 44 -1.27 10.41 15.32
N THR A 45 -0.20 10.68 14.58
CA THR A 45 -0.26 11.04 13.16
C THR A 45 0.98 10.59 12.40
N PHE A 46 0.83 10.42 11.09
CA PHE A 46 1.97 10.35 10.18
C PHE A 46 2.49 11.76 9.88
N LEU A 47 3.79 11.88 9.66
CA LEU A 47 4.44 13.12 9.27
C LEU A 47 5.14 12.95 7.92
N LEU A 48 4.78 13.80 6.97
CA LEU A 48 5.48 13.92 5.69
C LEU A 48 6.27 15.24 5.70
N ASN A 49 7.59 15.15 5.66
CA ASN A 49 8.48 16.32 5.79
C ASN A 49 8.15 17.17 7.04
N GLY A 50 7.92 16.49 8.17
CA GLY A 50 7.59 17.10 9.45
C GLY A 50 6.17 17.68 9.56
N LYS A 51 5.32 17.53 8.53
CA LYS A 51 3.93 18.01 8.54
C LYS A 51 2.94 16.85 8.66
N PRO A 52 1.84 17.02 9.41
CA PRO A 52 0.79 16.00 9.50
C PRO A 52 0.31 15.54 8.12
N PHE A 53 0.24 14.22 7.94
CA PHE A 53 -0.16 13.61 6.68
C PHE A 53 -1.18 12.49 6.91
N VAL A 54 -2.33 12.60 6.27
CA VAL A 54 -3.36 11.57 6.29
C VAL A 54 -3.19 10.68 5.06
N VAL A 55 -2.87 9.40 5.28
CA VAL A 55 -2.80 8.41 4.21
C VAL A 55 -4.21 8.08 3.72
N LYS A 56 -4.47 8.32 2.44
CA LYS A 56 -5.68 7.89 1.73
C LYS A 56 -5.24 6.98 0.59
N ALA A 57 -5.20 5.69 0.85
CA ALA A 57 -4.66 4.71 -0.08
C ALA A 57 -5.76 4.00 -0.86
N ALA A 58 -5.49 3.74 -2.14
CA ALA A 58 -6.22 2.76 -2.95
C ALA A 58 -5.30 1.58 -3.23
N GLU A 59 -5.80 0.37 -3.04
CA GLU A 59 -5.06 -0.83 -3.37
C GLU A 59 -5.22 -1.16 -4.87
N ILE A 60 -4.10 -1.36 -5.56
CA ILE A 60 -4.05 -1.73 -6.97
C ILE A 60 -3.06 -2.88 -7.17
N HIS A 61 -3.54 -3.96 -7.74
CA HIS A 61 -2.71 -5.11 -8.10
C HIS A 61 -2.20 -4.93 -9.53
N TYR A 62 -0.99 -4.34 -9.69
CA TYR A 62 -0.41 -4.06 -11.01
C TYR A 62 -0.36 -5.27 -11.95
N PRO A 63 -0.15 -6.53 -11.48
CA PRO A 63 -0.12 -7.67 -12.39
C PRO A 63 -1.49 -8.03 -12.98
N ARG A 64 -2.59 -7.63 -12.32
CA ARG A 64 -3.96 -7.84 -12.80
C ARG A 64 -4.41 -6.81 -13.83
N ILE A 65 -3.61 -5.78 -14.06
CA ILE A 65 -3.93 -4.67 -14.96
C ILE A 65 -2.92 -4.68 -16.10
N PRO A 66 -3.32 -4.79 -17.37
CA PRO A 66 -2.38 -4.68 -18.48
C PRO A 66 -1.55 -3.39 -18.39
N ARG A 67 -0.24 -3.49 -18.57
CA ARG A 67 0.72 -2.38 -18.38
C ARG A 67 0.30 -1.05 -19.03
N PRO A 68 -0.27 -1.02 -20.28
CA PRO A 68 -0.71 0.24 -20.88
C PRO A 68 -1.80 0.99 -20.10
N TYR A 69 -2.51 0.30 -19.20
CA TYR A 69 -3.58 0.89 -18.37
C TYR A 69 -3.12 1.30 -16.97
N TRP A 70 -1.88 1.05 -16.55
CA TRP A 70 -1.39 1.38 -15.21
C TRP A 70 -1.57 2.85 -14.88
N GLU A 71 -1.05 3.73 -15.74
CA GLU A 71 -1.15 5.17 -15.50
C GLU A 71 -2.61 5.65 -15.46
N HIS A 72 -3.48 5.09 -16.29
CA HIS A 72 -4.92 5.40 -16.26
C HIS A 72 -5.53 5.02 -14.89
N ARG A 73 -5.26 3.83 -14.36
CA ARG A 73 -5.78 3.40 -13.05
C ARG A 73 -5.26 4.27 -11.90
N ILE A 74 -4.00 4.62 -11.93
CA ILE A 74 -3.40 5.56 -10.96
C ILE A 74 -4.11 6.92 -11.00
N LYS A 75 -4.36 7.45 -12.19
CA LYS A 75 -5.11 8.71 -12.37
C LYS A 75 -6.54 8.63 -11.86
N MET A 76 -7.22 7.49 -12.04
CA MET A 76 -8.56 7.28 -11.51
C MET A 76 -8.56 7.28 -9.97
N CYS A 77 -7.61 6.62 -9.32
CA CYS A 77 -7.47 6.67 -7.86
C CYS A 77 -7.23 8.10 -7.37
N LYS A 78 -6.38 8.87 -8.07
CA LYS A 78 -6.16 10.29 -7.76
C LYS A 78 -7.44 11.11 -7.90
N ALA A 79 -8.22 10.89 -8.95
CA ALA A 79 -9.50 11.58 -9.18
C ALA A 79 -10.52 11.29 -8.06
N LEU A 80 -10.46 10.12 -7.43
CA LEU A 80 -11.24 9.75 -6.25
C LEU A 80 -10.74 10.41 -4.95
N GLY A 81 -9.68 11.24 -5.01
CA GLY A 81 -9.12 11.93 -3.85
C GLY A 81 -8.09 11.12 -3.05
N MET A 82 -7.61 9.98 -3.58
CA MET A 82 -6.50 9.24 -2.98
C MET A 82 -5.19 10.00 -3.19
N ASN A 83 -4.26 9.82 -2.24
CA ASN A 83 -2.91 10.37 -2.29
C ASN A 83 -1.83 9.29 -2.32
N THR A 84 -2.23 8.03 -2.14
CA THR A 84 -1.33 6.89 -2.00
C THR A 84 -1.90 5.69 -2.76
N ILE A 85 -1.02 4.90 -3.36
CA ILE A 85 -1.34 3.58 -3.94
C ILE A 85 -0.73 2.51 -3.05
N CYS A 86 -1.51 1.50 -2.68
CA CYS A 86 -1.03 0.31 -1.99
C CYS A 86 -0.87 -0.83 -3.00
N ILE A 87 0.29 -1.49 -2.99
CA ILE A 87 0.60 -2.60 -3.89
C ILE A 87 1.12 -3.81 -3.13
N TYR A 88 0.74 -5.00 -3.60
CA TYR A 88 1.38 -6.26 -3.20
C TYR A 88 2.47 -6.67 -4.19
N ILE A 89 3.48 -7.36 -3.69
CA ILE A 89 4.48 -8.04 -4.53
C ILE A 89 4.17 -9.54 -4.50
N PHE A 90 3.70 -10.07 -5.62
CA PHE A 90 3.32 -11.47 -5.73
C PHE A 90 4.56 -12.29 -6.07
N TRP A 91 5.14 -12.98 -5.10
CA TRP A 91 6.39 -13.72 -5.26
C TRP A 91 6.33 -14.70 -6.43
N ASN A 92 5.22 -15.47 -6.57
CA ASN A 92 5.04 -16.46 -7.63
C ASN A 92 5.03 -15.88 -9.07
N ILE A 93 4.83 -14.57 -9.23
CA ILE A 93 4.94 -13.90 -10.54
C ILE A 93 6.40 -13.57 -10.85
N HIS A 94 7.11 -13.09 -9.86
CA HIS A 94 8.48 -12.61 -10.02
C HIS A 94 9.52 -13.75 -10.03
N GLU A 95 9.21 -14.89 -9.42
CA GLU A 95 10.07 -16.08 -9.37
C GLU A 95 9.26 -17.33 -9.74
N GLN A 96 8.86 -17.46 -11.00
CA GLN A 96 8.10 -18.61 -11.50
C GLN A 96 8.91 -19.91 -11.48
N HIS A 97 10.22 -19.79 -11.59
CA HIS A 97 11.19 -20.87 -11.44
C HIS A 97 12.19 -20.47 -10.37
N GLU A 98 12.52 -21.40 -9.48
CA GLU A 98 13.44 -21.15 -8.38
C GLU A 98 14.74 -20.51 -8.84
N GLY A 99 15.10 -19.36 -8.24
CA GLY A 99 16.32 -18.60 -8.56
C GLY A 99 16.24 -17.75 -9.83
N VAL A 100 15.14 -17.81 -10.60
CA VAL A 100 14.96 -17.04 -11.83
C VAL A 100 13.93 -15.93 -11.60
N PHE A 101 14.42 -14.69 -11.55
CA PHE A 101 13.59 -13.51 -11.25
C PHE A 101 13.27 -12.71 -12.50
N ASP A 102 12.02 -12.24 -12.60
CA ASP A 102 11.56 -11.34 -13.65
C ASP A 102 10.88 -10.10 -13.05
N PHE A 103 11.48 -8.94 -13.31
CA PHE A 103 10.96 -7.61 -13.00
C PHE A 103 10.81 -6.76 -14.27
N THR A 104 10.50 -7.38 -15.40
CA THR A 104 10.39 -6.70 -16.69
C THR A 104 8.96 -6.71 -17.23
N GLY A 105 8.69 -5.89 -18.24
CA GLY A 105 7.40 -5.89 -18.93
C GLY A 105 6.22 -5.69 -17.98
N GLN A 106 5.33 -6.68 -17.91
CA GLN A 106 4.16 -6.68 -17.02
C GLN A 106 4.56 -6.79 -15.53
N ASN A 107 5.76 -7.28 -15.25
CA ASN A 107 6.28 -7.48 -13.89
C ASN A 107 7.16 -6.31 -13.41
N ASP A 108 7.28 -5.21 -14.18
CA ASP A 108 8.11 -4.04 -13.86
C ASP A 108 7.44 -3.18 -12.77
N VAL A 109 7.49 -3.65 -11.55
CA VAL A 109 6.92 -2.96 -10.38
C VAL A 109 7.60 -1.63 -10.10
N ALA A 110 8.89 -1.51 -10.40
CA ALA A 110 9.62 -0.25 -10.24
C ALA A 110 9.06 0.83 -11.17
N GLU A 111 8.72 0.49 -12.42
CA GLU A 111 8.05 1.42 -13.32
C GLU A 111 6.65 1.79 -12.84
N PHE A 112 5.89 0.82 -12.28
CA PHE A 112 4.61 1.13 -11.68
C PHE A 112 4.74 2.18 -10.56
N CYS A 113 5.75 2.05 -9.68
CA CYS A 113 6.03 3.04 -8.64
C CYS A 113 6.46 4.40 -9.22
N ARG A 114 7.28 4.42 -10.30
CA ARG A 114 7.65 5.67 -11.00
C ARG A 114 6.44 6.36 -11.61
N LEU A 115 5.50 5.61 -12.20
CA LEU A 115 4.24 6.14 -12.71
C LEU A 115 3.37 6.74 -11.60
N ALA A 116 3.29 6.08 -10.42
CA ALA A 116 2.61 6.65 -9.27
C ALA A 116 3.23 8.00 -8.87
N LYS A 117 4.56 8.07 -8.74
CA LYS A 117 5.29 9.31 -8.44
C LYS A 117 5.02 10.41 -9.49
N LYS A 118 5.13 10.07 -10.78
CA LYS A 118 4.84 11.00 -11.89
C LYS A 118 3.46 11.63 -11.76
N ASN A 119 2.48 10.88 -11.26
CA ASN A 119 1.11 11.34 -11.04
C ASN A 119 0.89 11.97 -9.64
N GLY A 120 1.95 12.18 -8.84
CA GLY A 120 1.87 12.78 -7.51
C GLY A 120 1.22 11.88 -6.47
N MET A 121 1.38 10.55 -6.60
CA MET A 121 0.89 9.55 -5.66
C MET A 121 2.05 8.91 -4.91
N TYR A 122 1.91 8.75 -3.60
CA TYR A 122 2.81 7.93 -2.80
C TYR A 122 2.50 6.45 -2.96
N VAL A 123 3.39 5.59 -2.45
CA VAL A 123 3.24 4.14 -2.56
C VAL A 123 3.46 3.48 -1.20
N ILE A 124 2.62 2.52 -0.86
CA ILE A 124 2.82 1.54 0.20
C ILE A 124 3.09 0.20 -0.46
N VAL A 125 4.19 -0.46 -0.06
CA VAL A 125 4.57 -1.77 -0.60
C VAL A 125 4.30 -2.87 0.42
N ARG A 126 3.67 -3.94 -0.02
CA ARG A 126 3.38 -5.13 0.78
C ARG A 126 4.08 -6.34 0.15
N PRO A 127 5.38 -6.57 0.47
CA PRO A 127 6.18 -7.58 -0.22
C PRO A 127 5.89 -9.02 0.22
N GLY A 128 5.32 -9.20 1.39
CA GLY A 128 5.01 -10.53 1.90
C GLY A 128 6.02 -11.05 2.92
N PRO A 129 6.48 -12.29 2.78
CA PRO A 129 6.45 -13.24 1.63
C PRO A 129 5.07 -13.78 1.23
N TYR A 130 4.14 -13.90 2.18
CA TYR A 130 2.74 -14.22 1.95
C TYR A 130 1.93 -12.93 1.90
N VAL A 131 1.09 -12.75 0.89
CA VAL A 131 0.34 -11.50 0.69
C VAL A 131 -1.17 -11.67 0.67
N CYS A 132 -1.68 -12.90 0.68
CA CYS A 132 -3.12 -13.20 0.56
C CYS A 132 -3.72 -12.68 -0.76
N ALA A 133 -4.35 -11.54 -0.75
CA ALA A 133 -4.80 -10.73 -1.88
C ALA A 133 -5.69 -11.47 -2.89
N GLU A 134 -6.44 -12.50 -2.45
CA GLU A 134 -7.21 -13.40 -3.31
C GLU A 134 -6.35 -13.87 -4.52
N TRP A 135 -5.11 -14.23 -4.23
CA TRP A 135 -4.14 -14.71 -5.20
C TRP A 135 -3.73 -16.16 -4.89
N GLU A 136 -3.38 -16.90 -5.94
CA GLU A 136 -2.95 -18.29 -5.81
C GLU A 136 -1.85 -18.45 -4.76
N MET A 137 -2.04 -19.38 -3.80
CA MET A 137 -1.17 -19.62 -2.65
C MET A 137 -0.79 -18.36 -1.86
N GLY A 138 -1.61 -17.30 -1.92
CA GLY A 138 -1.28 -16.02 -1.30
C GLY A 138 0.00 -15.39 -1.81
N GLY A 139 0.36 -15.67 -3.07
CA GLY A 139 1.55 -15.17 -3.73
C GLY A 139 2.78 -16.05 -3.59
N LEU A 140 2.77 -17.08 -2.75
CA LEU A 140 3.90 -18.00 -2.61
C LEU A 140 4.10 -18.84 -3.88
N PRO A 141 5.35 -19.08 -4.34
CA PRO A 141 5.59 -19.84 -5.55
C PRO A 141 5.41 -21.35 -5.32
N TRP A 142 4.77 -21.99 -6.30
CA TRP A 142 4.45 -23.41 -6.29
C TRP A 142 5.67 -24.34 -6.11
N TRP A 143 6.84 -23.92 -6.59
CA TRP A 143 8.07 -24.72 -6.54
C TRP A 143 8.59 -24.96 -5.12
N LEU A 144 8.19 -24.12 -4.13
CA LEU A 144 8.45 -24.37 -2.72
C LEU A 144 7.94 -25.73 -2.27
N LEU A 145 6.78 -26.17 -2.81
CA LEU A 145 6.15 -27.45 -2.46
C LEU A 145 6.90 -28.68 -2.99
N LYS A 146 7.92 -28.48 -3.84
CA LYS A 146 8.82 -29.59 -4.26
C LYS A 146 9.66 -30.10 -3.11
N LYS A 147 9.94 -29.26 -2.12
CA LYS A 147 10.66 -29.68 -0.93
C LYS A 147 9.71 -30.46 -0.03
N LYS A 148 10.01 -31.72 0.19
CA LYS A 148 9.26 -32.56 1.12
C LYS A 148 9.34 -31.98 2.53
N ASP A 149 8.22 -31.99 3.22
CA ASP A 149 8.09 -31.53 4.63
C ASP A 149 8.41 -30.04 4.84
N ILE A 150 8.31 -29.19 3.81
CA ILE A 150 8.45 -27.73 3.95
C ILE A 150 7.36 -27.19 4.87
N ARG A 151 7.75 -26.27 5.75
CA ARG A 151 6.85 -25.48 6.60
C ARG A 151 6.83 -24.04 6.13
N LEU A 152 5.75 -23.70 5.44
CA LEU A 152 5.55 -22.33 4.92
C LEU A 152 5.16 -21.40 6.06
N ARG A 153 5.59 -20.13 5.99
CA ARG A 153 5.30 -19.08 6.99
C ARG A 153 5.72 -19.50 8.40
N GLU A 154 6.83 -20.21 8.50
CA GLU A 154 7.48 -20.63 9.73
C GLU A 154 9.00 -20.48 9.59
N GLN A 155 9.74 -20.66 10.69
CA GLN A 155 11.21 -20.66 10.68
C GLN A 155 11.79 -21.94 10.07
N ASP A 156 11.25 -22.40 8.94
CA ASP A 156 11.85 -23.47 8.16
C ASP A 156 13.12 -22.94 7.47
N PRO A 157 14.28 -23.56 7.65
CA PRO A 157 15.54 -23.03 7.12
C PRO A 157 15.53 -22.80 5.62
N TYR A 158 14.95 -23.74 4.85
CA TYR A 158 14.89 -23.59 3.39
C TYR A 158 13.89 -22.51 2.98
N PHE A 159 12.71 -22.47 3.62
CA PHE A 159 11.74 -21.41 3.35
C PHE A 159 12.34 -20.03 3.62
N MET A 160 13.01 -19.87 4.77
CA MET A 160 13.63 -18.58 5.14
C MET A 160 14.80 -18.19 4.24
N GLU A 161 15.59 -19.16 3.73
CA GLU A 161 16.62 -18.90 2.72
C GLU A 161 16.00 -18.39 1.43
N CYS A 162 14.91 -19.00 0.97
CA CYS A 162 14.17 -18.56 -0.22
C CYS A 162 13.55 -17.17 -0.02
N VAL A 163 13.02 -16.88 1.17
CA VAL A 163 12.48 -15.57 1.53
C VAL A 163 13.58 -14.51 1.52
N ASP A 164 14.75 -14.76 2.13
CA ASP A 164 15.87 -13.81 2.13
C ASP A 164 16.31 -13.46 0.71
N ARG A 165 16.39 -14.47 -0.17
CA ARG A 165 16.72 -14.28 -1.59
C ARG A 165 15.65 -13.44 -2.31
N PHE A 166 14.38 -13.74 -2.10
CA PHE A 166 13.27 -13.01 -2.71
C PHE A 166 13.24 -11.55 -2.25
N GLU A 167 13.27 -11.30 -0.94
CA GLU A 167 13.22 -9.94 -0.37
C GLU A 167 14.43 -9.11 -0.82
N LYS A 168 15.62 -9.72 -0.94
CA LYS A 168 16.77 -9.06 -1.53
C LYS A 168 16.48 -8.58 -2.96
N LYS A 169 15.88 -9.45 -3.79
CA LYS A 169 15.57 -9.11 -5.19
C LYS A 169 14.49 -8.04 -5.32
N VAL A 170 13.50 -8.05 -4.45
CA VAL A 170 12.49 -6.98 -4.36
C VAL A 170 13.14 -5.66 -3.93
N ALA A 171 13.97 -5.67 -2.90
CA ALA A 171 14.66 -4.48 -2.43
C ALA A 171 15.62 -3.89 -3.47
N GLU A 172 16.33 -4.72 -4.25
CA GLU A 172 17.16 -4.27 -5.38
C GLU A 172 16.35 -3.41 -6.38
N GLN A 173 15.05 -3.67 -6.55
CA GLN A 173 14.18 -2.90 -7.43
C GLN A 173 13.58 -1.66 -6.76
N LEU A 174 13.21 -1.75 -5.50
CA LEU A 174 12.31 -0.79 -4.85
C LEU A 174 12.97 0.07 -3.76
N ALA A 175 14.04 -0.36 -3.10
CA ALA A 175 14.71 0.44 -2.09
C ALA A 175 15.21 1.80 -2.64
N PRO A 176 15.74 1.90 -3.88
CA PRO A 176 16.08 3.19 -4.49
C PRO A 176 14.88 4.11 -4.74
N LEU A 177 13.65 3.61 -4.62
CA LEU A 177 12.41 4.35 -4.81
C LEU A 177 11.72 4.72 -3.50
N THR A 178 12.37 4.51 -2.37
CA THR A 178 11.84 4.95 -1.07
C THR A 178 11.87 6.47 -0.94
N ILE A 179 11.07 7.00 -0.02
CA ILE A 179 10.87 8.46 0.14
C ILE A 179 12.19 9.18 0.47
N GLN A 180 13.04 8.59 1.28
CA GLN A 180 14.36 9.11 1.64
C GLN A 180 15.32 9.20 0.44
N HIS A 181 15.14 8.39 -0.58
CA HIS A 181 15.86 8.47 -1.87
C HIS A 181 15.13 9.31 -2.92
N GLY A 182 14.12 10.08 -2.49
CA GLY A 182 13.31 10.91 -3.37
C GLY A 182 12.23 10.15 -4.15
N GLY A 183 12.02 8.88 -3.90
CA GLY A 183 10.98 8.05 -4.51
C GLY A 183 9.60 8.25 -3.87
N PRO A 184 8.58 7.51 -4.32
CA PRO A 184 7.22 7.62 -3.80
C PRO A 184 6.93 6.67 -2.63
N ILE A 185 7.80 5.68 -2.33
CA ILE A 185 7.50 4.63 -1.35
C ILE A 185 7.67 5.19 0.06
N ILE A 186 6.57 5.18 0.83
CA ILE A 186 6.53 5.73 2.19
C ILE A 186 6.48 4.66 3.29
N MET A 187 5.96 3.47 3.01
CA MET A 187 5.82 2.39 3.98
C MET A 187 6.02 1.03 3.33
N VAL A 188 6.55 0.07 4.09
CA VAL A 188 6.72 -1.34 3.69
C VAL A 188 6.16 -2.24 4.77
N GLN A 189 5.33 -3.22 4.37
CA GLN A 189 4.69 -4.17 5.28
C GLN A 189 5.61 -5.35 5.60
N VAL A 190 5.54 -5.79 6.84
CA VAL A 190 6.17 -7.03 7.34
C VAL A 190 5.11 -8.11 7.38
N GLU A 191 5.24 -9.13 6.56
CA GLU A 191 4.31 -10.26 6.46
C GLU A 191 2.86 -9.81 6.13
N ASN A 192 1.85 -10.66 6.28
CA ASN A 192 0.44 -10.30 6.13
C ASN A 192 -0.47 -11.14 7.00
N GLU A 193 -1.20 -10.50 7.92
CA GLU A 193 -2.21 -11.12 8.78
C GLU A 193 -1.72 -12.43 9.43
N TYR A 194 -0.47 -12.44 9.86
CA TYR A 194 0.18 -13.65 10.38
C TYR A 194 -0.54 -14.22 11.59
N GLY A 195 -1.17 -13.38 12.41
CA GLY A 195 -1.92 -13.81 13.58
C GLY A 195 -3.15 -14.67 13.27
N SER A 196 -3.61 -14.68 12.02
CA SER A 196 -4.65 -15.60 11.55
C SER A 196 -4.07 -16.97 11.11
N TYR A 197 -2.74 -17.08 11.02
CA TYR A 197 -2.04 -18.28 10.60
C TYR A 197 -1.23 -18.92 11.74
N GLY A 198 -0.48 -18.11 12.51
CA GLY A 198 0.43 -18.57 13.54
C GLY A 198 0.67 -17.57 14.66
N GLU A 199 1.52 -17.94 15.61
CA GLU A 199 1.85 -17.11 16.78
C GLU A 199 3.38 -16.95 16.98
N ASP A 200 4.20 -17.27 15.97
CA ASP A 200 5.66 -17.22 16.06
C ASP A 200 6.19 -15.79 15.82
N LYS A 201 6.34 -15.03 16.91
CA LYS A 201 6.96 -13.69 16.86
C LYS A 201 8.38 -13.69 16.31
N ALA A 202 9.13 -14.78 16.50
CA ALA A 202 10.50 -14.86 16.00
C ALA A 202 10.53 -14.97 14.47
N TYR A 203 9.57 -15.65 13.86
CA TYR A 203 9.37 -15.64 12.42
C TYR A 203 9.11 -14.23 11.90
N ILE A 204 8.14 -13.50 12.50
CA ILE A 204 7.84 -12.12 12.10
C ILE A 204 9.06 -11.22 12.28
N ALA A 205 9.79 -11.36 13.39
CA ALA A 205 11.01 -10.60 13.63
C ALA A 205 12.08 -10.88 12.57
N GLN A 206 12.22 -12.13 12.14
CA GLN A 206 13.17 -12.49 11.08
C GLN A 206 12.78 -11.86 9.72
N ILE A 207 11.47 -11.83 9.37
CA ILE A 207 11.00 -11.10 8.17
C ILE A 207 11.32 -9.61 8.28
N ARG A 208 11.01 -8.96 9.43
CA ARG A 208 11.37 -7.55 9.68
C ARG A 208 12.86 -7.31 9.50
N ASP A 209 13.70 -8.16 10.06
CA ASP A 209 15.16 -8.00 10.03
C ASP A 209 15.70 -8.17 8.60
N THR A 210 15.11 -9.10 7.84
CA THR A 210 15.41 -9.28 6.41
C THR A 210 15.05 -8.02 5.61
N LEU A 211 13.88 -7.42 5.84
CA LEU A 211 13.51 -6.17 5.21
C LEU A 211 14.47 -5.04 5.60
N ARG A 212 14.78 -4.87 6.89
CA ARG A 212 15.76 -3.89 7.37
C ARG A 212 17.12 -4.05 6.69
N LYS A 213 17.59 -5.29 6.57
CA LYS A 213 18.87 -5.62 5.93
C LYS A 213 18.97 -5.10 4.50
N TYR A 214 17.91 -5.20 3.72
CA TYR A 214 17.96 -4.90 2.29
C TYR A 214 17.36 -3.54 1.92
N TRP A 215 16.30 -3.10 2.59
CA TRP A 215 15.65 -1.82 2.28
C TRP A 215 16.39 -0.61 2.88
N ASP A 216 17.13 -0.82 3.95
CA ASP A 216 17.90 0.23 4.65
C ASP A 216 19.43 0.02 4.52
N ALA A 217 19.89 -0.77 3.52
CA ALA A 217 21.29 -1.17 3.39
C ALA A 217 22.26 0.02 3.32
N ASP A 218 21.85 1.11 2.67
CA ASP A 218 22.67 2.31 2.48
C ASP A 218 22.39 3.39 3.55
N ASN A 219 21.59 3.05 4.58
CA ASN A 219 21.04 4.03 5.49
C ASN A 219 21.35 3.73 6.96
N ASN A 220 22.40 4.38 7.49
CA ASN A 220 22.82 4.24 8.88
C ASN A 220 22.06 5.16 9.86
N ASP A 221 21.28 6.12 9.38
CA ASP A 221 20.53 7.06 10.22
C ASP A 221 19.12 6.53 10.53
N LYS A 222 18.80 6.40 11.82
CA LYS A 222 17.48 5.97 12.28
C LYS A 222 16.32 6.84 11.76
N ALA A 223 16.56 8.15 11.57
CA ALA A 223 15.52 9.10 11.16
C ALA A 223 15.13 8.93 9.68
N SER A 224 15.98 8.30 8.90
CA SER A 224 15.80 8.09 7.47
C SER A 224 15.51 6.63 7.08
N LYS A 225 15.29 5.75 8.06
CA LYS A 225 14.92 4.36 7.79
C LYS A 225 13.52 4.25 7.18
N THR A 226 13.36 3.25 6.34
CA THR A 226 12.05 2.87 5.77
C THR A 226 11.04 2.59 6.88
N THR A 227 9.88 3.23 6.82
CA THR A 227 8.81 2.99 7.80
C THR A 227 8.22 1.60 7.57
N LEU A 228 8.43 0.69 8.51
CA LEU A 228 7.85 -0.65 8.49
C LEU A 228 6.57 -0.72 9.32
N PHE A 229 5.63 -1.57 8.88
CA PHE A 229 4.37 -1.80 9.59
C PHE A 229 3.92 -3.25 9.51
N GLN A 230 3.12 -3.68 10.48
CA GLN A 230 2.34 -4.92 10.45
C GLN A 230 0.88 -4.60 10.20
N CYS A 231 0.20 -5.48 9.49
CA CYS A 231 -1.23 -5.42 9.25
C CYS A 231 -1.86 -6.71 9.73
N ASP A 232 -2.87 -6.60 10.61
CA ASP A 232 -3.57 -7.77 11.14
C ASP A 232 -4.99 -7.39 11.65
N TRP A 233 -5.75 -8.39 12.06
CA TRP A 233 -6.99 -8.17 12.80
C TRP A 233 -6.69 -7.70 14.24
N ASN A 234 -7.57 -6.91 14.81
CA ASN A 234 -7.35 -6.30 16.14
C ASN A 234 -7.06 -7.31 17.25
N SER A 235 -7.60 -8.52 17.16
CA SER A 235 -7.41 -9.62 18.14
C SER A 235 -6.03 -10.25 18.08
N ASN A 236 -5.24 -10.04 17.04
CA ASN A 236 -4.02 -10.77 16.78
C ASN A 236 -2.76 -10.05 17.26
N PHE A 237 -2.80 -8.73 17.43
CA PHE A 237 -1.62 -7.93 17.78
C PHE A 237 -1.02 -8.24 19.14
N GLU A 238 -1.82 -8.61 20.14
CA GLU A 238 -1.31 -8.98 21.47
C GLU A 238 -0.39 -10.20 21.41
N LYS A 239 -0.66 -11.11 20.46
CA LYS A 239 0.12 -12.34 20.26
C LYS A 239 1.33 -12.13 19.35
N ASN A 240 1.16 -11.39 18.27
CA ASN A 240 2.12 -11.33 17.16
C ASN A 240 2.69 -9.93 16.89
N GLY A 241 2.17 -8.88 17.52
CA GLY A 241 2.66 -7.52 17.29
C GLY A 241 4.10 -7.35 17.74
N LEU A 242 4.95 -6.74 16.87
CA LEU A 242 6.28 -6.27 17.24
C LEU A 242 6.18 -4.80 17.64
N ASP A 243 6.76 -4.45 18.79
CA ASP A 243 6.61 -3.12 19.38
C ASP A 243 7.32 -2.01 18.60
N ASP A 244 8.34 -2.36 17.83
CA ASP A 244 9.11 -1.44 16.99
C ASP A 244 8.47 -1.18 15.61
N LEU A 245 7.32 -1.82 15.32
CA LEU A 245 6.56 -1.62 14.09
C LEU A 245 5.30 -0.79 14.33
N ILE A 246 4.80 -0.15 13.29
CA ILE A 246 3.44 0.41 13.29
C ILE A 246 2.45 -0.75 13.13
N TRP A 247 1.33 -0.67 13.84
CA TRP A 247 0.24 -1.61 13.67
C TRP A 247 -0.90 -0.95 12.91
N THR A 248 -1.32 -1.59 11.83
CA THR A 248 -2.48 -1.20 11.03
C THR A 248 -3.53 -2.30 11.10
N MET A 249 -4.80 -1.92 11.16
CA MET A 249 -5.87 -2.88 11.32
C MET A 249 -6.59 -3.21 10.03
N ASN A 250 -6.77 -4.49 9.76
CA ASN A 250 -7.73 -4.95 8.79
C ASN A 250 -9.11 -5.16 9.45
N PHE A 251 -10.15 -4.80 8.73
CA PHE A 251 -11.53 -5.09 9.08
C PHE A 251 -12.40 -5.15 7.82
N GLY A 252 -13.41 -6.00 7.85
CA GLY A 252 -14.28 -6.26 6.70
C GLY A 252 -15.44 -5.29 6.57
N THR A 253 -16.20 -5.45 5.50
CA THR A 253 -17.44 -4.72 5.23
C THR A 253 -18.42 -4.89 6.40
N GLY A 254 -19.01 -3.79 6.85
CA GLY A 254 -19.95 -3.78 7.98
C GLY A 254 -19.30 -3.77 9.36
N ALA A 255 -17.96 -3.72 9.46
CA ALA A 255 -17.31 -3.53 10.74
C ALA A 255 -17.69 -2.18 11.37
N LYS A 256 -17.77 -2.15 12.70
CA LYS A 256 -17.92 -0.92 13.46
C LYS A 256 -16.56 -0.21 13.52
N ILE A 257 -16.33 0.73 12.63
CA ILE A 257 -15.03 1.40 12.43
C ILE A 257 -14.54 2.05 13.73
N ASP A 258 -15.41 2.73 14.46
CA ASP A 258 -15.06 3.38 15.73
C ASP A 258 -14.55 2.38 16.77
N ASP A 259 -15.14 1.17 16.83
CA ASP A 259 -14.68 0.11 17.74
C ASP A 259 -13.28 -0.40 17.35
N GLN A 260 -13.01 -0.54 16.05
CA GLN A 260 -11.71 -0.97 15.56
C GLN A 260 -10.61 0.05 15.92
N PHE A 261 -10.84 1.32 15.60
CA PHE A 261 -9.88 2.37 15.93
C PHE A 261 -9.74 2.64 17.43
N ARG A 262 -10.82 2.49 18.20
CA ARG A 262 -10.72 2.55 19.66
C ARG A 262 -9.83 1.44 20.19
N ARG A 263 -9.98 0.19 19.71
CA ARG A 263 -9.12 -0.92 20.09
C ARG A 263 -7.65 -0.67 19.72
N LEU A 264 -7.36 -0.18 18.53
CA LEU A 264 -5.99 0.17 18.15
C LEU A 264 -5.43 1.28 19.06
N ARG A 265 -6.24 2.27 19.43
CA ARG A 265 -5.84 3.35 20.33
C ARG A 265 -5.56 2.86 21.76
N GLU A 266 -6.31 1.87 22.25
CA GLU A 266 -6.04 1.22 23.54
C GLU A 266 -4.70 0.48 23.52
N LEU A 267 -4.42 -0.26 22.46
CA LEU A 267 -3.18 -1.02 22.31
C LEU A 267 -1.96 -0.11 22.07
N ARG A 268 -2.12 0.97 21.32
CA ARG A 268 -1.04 1.89 20.90
C ARG A 268 -1.51 3.36 21.02
N PRO A 269 -1.55 3.93 22.23
CA PRO A 269 -2.16 5.24 22.51
C PRO A 269 -1.64 6.40 21.65
N ASN A 270 -0.35 6.39 21.30
CA ASN A 270 0.32 7.47 20.58
C ASN A 270 0.61 7.13 19.11
N ALA A 271 0.22 5.95 18.63
CA ALA A 271 0.42 5.56 17.24
C ALA A 271 -0.57 6.27 16.30
N PRO A 272 -0.22 6.52 15.03
CA PRO A 272 -1.20 6.89 14.02
C PRO A 272 -2.22 5.75 13.84
N LEU A 273 -3.43 6.11 13.46
CA LEU A 273 -4.49 5.14 13.13
C LEU A 273 -4.46 4.85 11.62
N MET A 274 -4.44 3.57 11.28
CA MET A 274 -4.54 3.08 9.90
C MET A 274 -5.09 1.66 9.87
#